data_d64d23beadccc4be2ccd002023836370
#
_entry.id   d64d23beadccc4be2ccd002023836370
#
_cell.length_a   1.000
_cell.length_b   1.000
_cell.length_c   1.000
_cell.angle_alpha   90.00
_cell.angle_beta   90.00
_cell.angle_gamma   90.00
#
_symmetry.space_group_name_H-M   'P 1'
#
loop_
_entity.id
_entity.type
_entity.pdbx_description
1 polymer ?
#
loop_
_entity_poly.entity_id
_entity_poly.type
_entity_poly.pdbx_seq_one_letter_code
_entity_poly.pdbx_strand_id
1 'polypeptide(L)'
;MKILMIGGTGTISSAITRQLASCGHDLWLLNRGHRKNEVPANVKQVIADINDEAEVLRQIGDNQFDAVCEFIGFLPSQVERDIRLFKGRTRQYVYISSASAYNKPAASHIITEGTSLANPYWEYSRNKIACEELLMHEYRENGFPVTIIRPSHTYCERAVPLSVHGRKGSWQVLKRMMEGKPVIIHGDGSSL
;
A
#
# COMPACT_ATOMS: atom_id res chain seq x y z
N MET A 1 6.97 2.23 19.46
CA MET A 1 7.73 2.35 18.20
C MET A 1 7.42 3.69 17.57
N LYS A 2 8.40 4.28 16.87
CA LYS A 2 8.18 5.46 16.02
C LYS A 2 7.99 5.00 14.58
N ILE A 3 6.81 5.25 14.01
CA ILE A 3 6.41 4.73 12.70
C ILE A 3 6.02 5.88 11.79
N LEU A 4 6.54 5.91 10.57
CA LEU A 4 6.11 6.83 9.51
C LEU A 4 5.28 6.06 8.47
N MET A 5 4.10 6.56 8.15
CA MET A 5 3.27 6.02 7.07
C MET A 5 3.17 7.03 5.93
N ILE A 6 3.59 6.63 4.74
CA ILE A 6 3.46 7.42 3.52
C ILE A 6 2.12 7.05 2.88
N GLY A 7 1.16 8.00 2.92
CA GLY A 7 -0.20 7.74 2.42
C GLY A 7 -1.18 7.11 3.40
N GLY A 8 -1.10 7.38 4.69
CA GLY A 8 -1.87 6.76 5.81
C GLY A 8 -3.40 6.91 5.81
N THR A 9 -4.04 7.40 4.74
CA THR A 9 -5.50 7.64 4.66
C THR A 9 -6.21 6.87 3.55
N GLY A 10 -5.58 5.86 2.98
CA GLY A 10 -6.13 5.00 1.93
C GLY A 10 -6.97 3.83 2.47
N THR A 11 -7.44 2.95 1.58
CA THR A 11 -8.27 1.78 1.92
C THR A 11 -7.58 0.86 2.94
N ILE A 12 -6.32 0.51 2.70
CA ILE A 12 -5.54 -0.35 3.59
C ILE A 12 -5.04 0.46 4.79
N SER A 13 -4.39 1.58 4.51
CA SER A 13 -3.64 2.33 5.51
C SER A 13 -4.50 2.98 6.59
N SER A 14 -5.76 3.35 6.31
CA SER A 14 -6.63 3.97 7.31
C SER A 14 -6.96 3.05 8.50
N ALA A 15 -7.17 1.76 8.23
CA ALA A 15 -7.40 0.76 9.29
C ALA A 15 -6.13 0.58 10.14
N ILE A 16 -4.97 0.47 9.47
CA ILE A 16 -3.67 0.35 10.13
C ILE A 16 -3.36 1.60 10.96
N THR A 17 -3.63 2.80 10.44
CA THR A 17 -3.47 4.06 11.16
C THR A 17 -4.27 4.07 12.47
N ARG A 18 -5.55 3.70 12.43
CA ARG A 18 -6.38 3.64 13.63
C ARG A 18 -5.85 2.63 14.65
N GLN A 19 -5.46 1.45 14.17
CA GLN A 19 -4.93 0.39 15.03
C GLN A 19 -3.62 0.79 15.69
N LEU A 20 -2.64 1.29 14.93
CA LEU A 20 -1.35 1.70 15.47
C LEU A 20 -1.49 2.88 16.45
N ALA A 21 -2.39 3.83 16.17
CA ALA A 21 -2.69 4.94 17.06
C ALA A 21 -3.30 4.46 18.39
N SER A 22 -4.20 3.46 18.36
CA SER A 22 -4.81 2.87 19.56
C SER A 22 -3.82 2.06 20.40
N CYS A 23 -2.79 1.49 19.78
CA CYS A 23 -1.71 0.77 20.46
C CYS A 23 -0.65 1.70 21.10
N GLY A 24 -0.82 3.02 21.02
CA GLY A 24 0.06 4.01 21.66
C GLY A 24 1.43 4.17 20.99
N HIS A 25 1.55 3.85 19.69
CA HIS A 25 2.78 4.11 18.93
C HIS A 25 2.94 5.60 18.61
N ASP A 26 4.19 6.07 18.53
CA ASP A 26 4.52 7.41 17.99
C ASP A 26 4.35 7.37 16.47
N LEU A 27 3.13 7.62 16.02
CA LEU A 27 2.71 7.47 14.63
C LEU A 27 2.75 8.82 13.90
N TRP A 28 3.40 8.81 12.75
CA TRP A 28 3.53 9.93 11.83
C TRP A 28 2.88 9.59 10.50
N LEU A 29 2.09 10.50 9.94
CA LEU A 29 1.50 10.36 8.62
C LEU A 29 2.04 11.43 7.68
N LEU A 30 2.72 11.00 6.62
CA LEU A 30 3.12 11.85 5.52
C LEU A 30 2.05 11.83 4.42
N ASN A 31 1.39 12.97 4.21
CA ASN A 31 0.33 13.12 3.22
C ASN A 31 0.18 14.59 2.77
N ARG A 32 -0.53 14.82 1.66
CA ARG A 32 -0.75 16.16 1.09
C ARG A 32 -1.87 16.96 1.77
N GLY A 33 -2.48 16.46 2.85
CA GLY A 33 -3.54 17.16 3.58
C GLY A 33 -4.90 17.26 2.87
N HIS A 34 -5.07 16.70 1.67
CA HIS A 34 -6.32 16.84 0.91
C HIS A 34 -7.50 16.02 1.48
N ARG A 35 -7.22 14.99 2.25
CA ARG A 35 -8.24 14.19 2.91
C ARG A 35 -8.31 14.58 4.38
N LYS A 36 -9.28 15.43 4.71
CA LYS A 36 -9.66 15.75 6.09
C LYS A 36 -10.37 14.58 6.77
N ASN A 37 -9.87 13.37 6.57
CA ASN A 37 -10.45 12.20 7.19
C ASN A 37 -9.94 12.14 8.63
N GLU A 38 -10.73 11.53 9.47
CA GLU A 38 -10.55 11.28 10.89
C GLU A 38 -9.20 10.62 11.18
N VAL A 39 -8.16 11.44 11.16
CA VAL A 39 -6.85 11.04 11.66
C VAL A 39 -6.96 11.13 13.17
N PRO A 40 -6.63 10.08 13.93
CA PRO A 40 -6.67 10.12 15.39
C PRO A 40 -5.83 11.29 15.94
N ALA A 41 -6.31 11.95 16.99
CA ALA A 41 -5.71 13.17 17.53
C ALA A 41 -4.26 13.00 18.03
N ASN A 42 -3.87 11.77 18.38
CA ASN A 42 -2.53 11.42 18.83
C ASN A 42 -1.55 11.10 17.68
N VAL A 43 -1.97 11.28 16.42
CA VAL A 43 -1.14 11.02 15.24
C VAL A 43 -0.53 12.32 14.74
N LYS A 44 0.77 12.34 14.56
CA LYS A 44 1.51 13.49 14.00
C LYS A 44 1.34 13.53 12.49
N GLN A 45 1.03 14.68 11.94
CA GLN A 45 0.88 14.86 10.49
C GLN A 45 2.07 15.63 9.92
N VAL A 46 2.70 15.06 8.90
CA VAL A 46 3.69 15.69 8.01
C VAL A 46 2.94 16.06 6.74
N ILE A 47 2.60 17.33 6.56
CA ILE A 47 1.84 17.81 5.40
C ILE A 47 2.83 18.25 4.34
N ALA A 48 3.12 17.34 3.40
CA ALA A 48 4.04 17.59 2.28
C ALA A 48 3.67 16.68 1.09
N ASP A 49 4.08 17.08 -0.11
CA ASP A 49 4.19 16.14 -1.22
C ASP A 49 5.47 15.34 -1.02
N ILE A 50 5.37 14.01 -1.06
CA ILE A 50 6.53 13.12 -0.91
C ILE A 50 7.58 13.36 -2.01
N ASN A 51 7.19 13.92 -3.17
CA ASN A 51 8.10 14.26 -4.25
C ASN A 51 8.92 15.54 -3.97
N ASP A 52 8.51 16.35 -3.00
CA ASP A 52 9.31 17.46 -2.46
C ASP A 52 10.21 16.92 -1.34
N GLU A 53 11.30 16.26 -1.76
CA GLU A 53 12.25 15.62 -0.83
C GLU A 53 12.80 16.61 0.20
N ALA A 54 13.05 17.88 -0.21
CA ALA A 54 13.60 18.91 0.67
C ALA A 54 12.58 19.27 1.78
N GLU A 55 11.32 19.46 1.43
CA GLU A 55 10.26 19.76 2.40
C GLU A 55 10.00 18.56 3.34
N VAL A 56 10.00 17.34 2.80
CA VAL A 56 9.88 16.13 3.64
C VAL A 56 11.01 16.08 4.66
N LEU A 57 12.25 16.23 4.23
CA LEU A 57 13.42 16.20 5.11
C LEU A 57 13.37 17.33 6.15
N ARG A 58 12.93 18.53 5.76
CA ARG A 58 12.75 19.65 6.69
C ARG A 58 11.75 19.34 7.79
N GLN A 59 10.62 18.70 7.45
CA GLN A 59 9.57 18.39 8.42
C GLN A 59 9.89 17.18 9.30
N ILE A 60 10.51 16.13 8.75
CA ILE A 60 10.90 14.97 9.56
C ILE A 60 12.19 15.22 10.36
N GLY A 61 13.02 16.21 9.98
CA GLY A 61 14.27 16.56 10.65
C GLY A 61 15.21 15.35 10.76
N ASP A 62 15.87 15.23 11.91
CA ASP A 62 16.81 14.13 12.19
C ASP A 62 16.13 12.89 12.80
N ASN A 63 14.80 12.80 12.69
CA ASN A 63 14.09 11.66 13.22
C ASN A 63 14.51 10.35 12.57
N GLN A 64 14.71 9.35 13.43
CA GLN A 64 14.88 7.96 13.07
C GLN A 64 13.55 7.23 13.30
N PHE A 65 13.20 6.33 12.41
CA PHE A 65 11.97 5.55 12.49
C PHE A 65 12.26 4.07 12.72
N ASP A 66 11.49 3.44 13.56
CA ASP A 66 11.54 1.98 13.70
C ASP A 66 10.97 1.32 12.43
N ALA A 67 9.95 1.94 11.82
CA ALA A 67 9.42 1.50 10.54
C ALA A 67 8.96 2.69 9.67
N VAL A 68 9.18 2.57 8.37
CA VAL A 68 8.58 3.43 7.33
C VAL A 68 7.71 2.55 6.44
N CYS A 69 6.41 2.88 6.29
CA CYS A 69 5.45 2.09 5.53
C CYS A 69 4.98 2.87 4.29
N GLU A 70 5.24 2.34 3.10
CA GLU A 70 4.92 2.97 1.82
C GLU A 70 3.67 2.37 1.18
N PHE A 71 2.59 3.16 1.09
CA PHE A 71 1.28 2.77 0.54
C PHE A 71 0.99 3.35 -0.85
N ILE A 72 1.78 4.30 -1.32
CA ILE A 72 1.51 5.06 -2.56
C ILE A 72 2.64 4.99 -3.59
N GLY A 73 3.65 4.13 -3.36
CA GLY A 73 4.71 3.85 -4.32
C GLY A 73 4.24 2.85 -5.39
N PHE A 74 4.11 3.31 -6.64
CA PHE A 74 3.63 2.50 -7.77
C PHE A 74 4.66 2.34 -8.88
N LEU A 75 5.70 3.17 -8.89
CA LEU A 75 6.74 3.21 -9.93
C LEU A 75 8.12 3.06 -9.30
N PRO A 76 9.10 2.45 -10.00
CA PRO A 76 10.48 2.33 -9.50
C PRO A 76 11.09 3.66 -9.07
N SER A 77 10.86 4.75 -9.82
CA SER A 77 11.38 6.08 -9.47
C SER A 77 10.87 6.60 -8.12
N GLN A 78 9.66 6.19 -7.72
CA GLN A 78 9.11 6.53 -6.41
C GLN A 78 9.81 5.75 -5.29
N VAL A 79 10.14 4.49 -5.54
CA VAL A 79 10.91 3.66 -4.62
C VAL A 79 12.35 4.15 -4.49
N GLU A 80 12.99 4.56 -5.59
CA GLU A 80 14.33 5.19 -5.58
C GLU A 80 14.34 6.45 -4.71
N ARG A 81 13.33 7.30 -4.84
CA ARG A 81 13.13 8.47 -3.97
C ARG A 81 13.06 8.06 -2.51
N ASP A 82 12.27 7.05 -2.18
CA ASP A 82 12.11 6.61 -0.80
C ASP A 82 13.41 6.03 -0.23
N ILE A 83 14.17 5.29 -1.03
CA ILE A 83 15.49 4.81 -0.64
C ILE A 83 16.41 6.00 -0.30
N ARG A 84 16.44 7.05 -1.13
CA ARG A 84 17.22 8.27 -0.83
C ARG A 84 16.78 8.94 0.47
N LEU A 85 15.48 9.03 0.70
CA LEU A 85 14.93 9.70 1.89
C LEU A 85 15.18 8.91 3.18
N PHE A 86 15.08 7.58 3.13
CA PHE A 86 14.99 6.77 4.34
C PHE A 86 16.16 5.81 4.59
N LYS A 87 17.12 5.69 3.66
CA LYS A 87 18.35 4.93 3.89
C LYS A 87 19.11 5.51 5.08
N GLY A 88 19.40 4.65 6.07
CA GLY A 88 20.02 5.07 7.32
C GLY A 88 19.08 5.80 8.29
N ARG A 89 17.81 5.99 7.96
CA ARG A 89 16.78 6.64 8.80
C ARG A 89 15.67 5.72 9.28
N THR A 90 15.64 4.50 8.78
CA THR A 90 14.65 3.50 9.21
C THR A 90 15.31 2.17 9.51
N ARG A 91 14.74 1.44 10.48
CA ARG A 91 15.14 0.06 10.81
C ARG A 91 14.41 -0.96 9.95
N GLN A 92 13.24 -0.59 9.41
CA GLN A 92 12.45 -1.43 8.53
C GLN A 92 11.68 -0.53 7.54
N TYR A 93 11.80 -0.84 6.26
CA TYR A 93 11.00 -0.23 5.21
C TYR A 93 9.97 -1.24 4.72
N VAL A 94 8.69 -0.96 4.93
CA VAL A 94 7.59 -1.84 4.55
C VAL A 94 6.96 -1.33 3.26
N TYR A 95 7.14 -2.07 2.18
CA TYR A 95 6.58 -1.73 0.88
C TYR A 95 5.30 -2.51 0.61
N ILE A 96 4.22 -1.78 0.29
CA ILE A 96 2.94 -2.39 -0.08
C ILE A 96 2.93 -2.62 -1.59
N SER A 97 3.21 -3.85 -1.97
CA SER A 97 3.11 -4.36 -3.34
C SER A 97 1.67 -4.81 -3.66
N SER A 98 1.50 -5.88 -4.41
CA SER A 98 0.19 -6.44 -4.77
C SER A 98 0.31 -7.91 -5.14
N ALA A 99 -0.68 -8.73 -4.77
CA ALA A 99 -0.79 -10.10 -5.24
C ALA A 99 -1.00 -10.21 -6.77
N SER A 100 -1.36 -9.11 -7.42
CA SER A 100 -1.42 -9.05 -8.90
C SER A 100 -0.04 -9.20 -9.57
N ALA A 101 1.06 -9.05 -8.81
CA ALA A 101 2.42 -9.28 -9.31
C ALA A 101 2.72 -10.76 -9.59
N TYR A 102 2.02 -11.69 -8.94
CA TYR A 102 2.21 -13.11 -9.20
C TYR A 102 1.88 -13.51 -10.63
N ASN A 103 2.53 -14.58 -11.09
CA ASN A 103 2.39 -15.10 -12.45
C ASN A 103 0.92 -15.27 -12.87
N LYS A 104 0.61 -14.85 -14.09
CA LYS A 104 -0.70 -15.02 -14.73
C LYS A 104 -0.52 -15.63 -16.14
N PRO A 105 -1.31 -16.67 -16.49
CA PRO A 105 -2.27 -17.37 -15.62
C PRO A 105 -1.58 -18.09 -14.47
N ALA A 106 -2.29 -18.28 -13.35
CA ALA A 106 -1.74 -18.99 -12.20
C ALA A 106 -1.50 -20.47 -12.54
N ALA A 107 -0.31 -20.98 -12.26
CA ALA A 107 0.03 -22.39 -12.47
C ALA A 107 -0.55 -23.32 -11.39
N SER A 108 -0.94 -22.76 -10.23
CA SER A 108 -1.54 -23.47 -9.10
C SER A 108 -2.54 -22.56 -8.40
N HIS A 109 -3.51 -23.14 -7.73
CA HIS A 109 -4.42 -22.43 -6.82
C HIS A 109 -3.75 -22.06 -5.49
N ILE A 110 -2.62 -22.70 -5.17
CA ILE A 110 -1.83 -22.36 -3.98
C ILE A 110 -0.79 -21.32 -4.38
N ILE A 111 -0.91 -20.13 -3.83
CA ILE A 111 0.02 -19.01 -4.01
C ILE A 111 0.78 -18.81 -2.71
N THR A 112 2.10 -18.77 -2.80
CA THR A 112 3.00 -18.51 -1.68
C THR A 112 3.99 -17.41 -2.05
N GLU A 113 4.81 -16.97 -1.10
CA GLU A 113 5.88 -15.98 -1.35
C GLU A 113 6.89 -16.47 -2.40
N GLY A 114 7.08 -17.79 -2.55
CA GLY A 114 7.95 -18.40 -3.55
C GLY A 114 7.32 -18.51 -4.94
N THR A 115 6.05 -18.17 -5.12
CA THR A 115 5.39 -18.18 -6.43
C THR A 115 6.02 -17.10 -7.33
N SER A 116 6.32 -17.48 -8.57
CA SER A 116 6.96 -16.59 -9.55
C SER A 116 6.19 -15.29 -9.76
N LEU A 117 6.91 -14.21 -9.99
CA LEU A 117 6.35 -12.91 -10.35
C LEU A 117 6.42 -12.73 -11.85
N ALA A 118 5.28 -12.76 -12.53
CA ALA A 118 5.19 -12.53 -13.97
C ALA A 118 3.73 -12.26 -14.36
N ASN A 119 3.33 -11.01 -14.40
CA ASN A 119 2.02 -10.62 -14.92
C ASN A 119 2.18 -9.68 -16.12
N PRO A 120 2.17 -10.20 -17.36
CA PRO A 120 2.37 -9.39 -18.56
C PRO A 120 1.15 -8.55 -18.94
N TYR A 121 -0.03 -8.86 -18.41
CA TYR A 121 -1.30 -8.29 -18.87
C TYR A 121 -1.61 -6.91 -18.29
N TRP A 122 -1.03 -6.57 -17.15
CA TRP A 122 -1.36 -5.33 -16.46
C TRP A 122 -0.12 -4.52 -16.12
N GLU A 123 -0.04 -3.29 -16.64
CA GLU A 123 1.07 -2.37 -16.42
C GLU A 123 1.34 -2.10 -14.93
N TYR A 124 0.27 -1.91 -14.15
CA TYR A 124 0.39 -1.76 -12.70
C TYR A 124 1.16 -2.91 -12.06
N SER A 125 0.87 -4.15 -12.47
CA SER A 125 1.56 -5.34 -11.93
C SER A 125 3.03 -5.39 -12.35
N ARG A 126 3.33 -5.03 -13.60
CA ARG A 126 4.73 -4.94 -14.07
C ARG A 126 5.51 -3.89 -13.29
N ASN A 127 4.89 -2.73 -13.02
CA ASN A 127 5.52 -1.69 -12.23
C ASN A 127 5.75 -2.13 -10.78
N LYS A 128 4.81 -2.87 -10.17
CA LYS A 128 5.01 -3.43 -8.82
C LYS A 128 6.14 -4.45 -8.80
N ILE A 129 6.25 -5.32 -9.81
CA ILE A 129 7.36 -6.27 -9.94
C ILE A 129 8.70 -5.51 -10.03
N ALA A 130 8.79 -4.50 -10.88
CA ALA A 130 10.01 -3.70 -11.02
C ALA A 130 10.38 -2.96 -9.72
N CYS A 131 9.42 -2.49 -8.96
CA CYS A 131 9.65 -1.93 -7.62
C CYS A 131 10.22 -2.98 -6.64
N GLU A 132 9.68 -4.19 -6.65
CA GLU A 132 10.17 -5.28 -5.81
C GLU A 132 11.59 -5.70 -6.18
N GLU A 133 11.89 -5.82 -7.47
CA GLU A 133 13.23 -6.14 -7.98
C GLU A 133 14.26 -5.10 -7.51
N LEU A 134 13.93 -3.82 -7.64
CA LEU A 134 14.77 -2.73 -7.15
C LEU A 134 14.99 -2.81 -5.63
N LEU A 135 13.94 -3.02 -4.86
CA LEU A 135 14.04 -3.14 -3.40
C LEU A 135 14.85 -4.35 -2.97
N MET A 136 14.70 -5.48 -3.66
CA MET A 136 15.48 -6.69 -3.38
C MET A 136 16.95 -6.53 -3.77
N HIS A 137 17.23 -5.76 -4.84
CA HIS A 137 18.59 -5.37 -5.19
C HIS A 137 19.21 -4.52 -4.07
N GLU A 138 18.54 -3.45 -3.64
CA GLU A 138 19.00 -2.57 -2.56
C GLU A 138 19.16 -3.31 -1.21
N TYR A 139 18.32 -4.29 -0.93
CA TYR A 139 18.49 -5.14 0.25
C TYR A 139 19.78 -5.95 0.19
N ARG A 140 20.08 -6.59 -0.95
CA ARG A 140 21.25 -7.47 -1.11
C ARG A 140 22.57 -6.70 -1.18
N GLU A 141 22.59 -5.64 -1.97
CA GLU A 141 23.83 -4.92 -2.27
C GLU A 141 24.13 -3.79 -1.28
N ASN A 142 23.09 -3.19 -0.73
CA ASN A 142 23.21 -1.98 0.09
C ASN A 142 22.67 -2.11 1.51
N GLY A 143 22.14 -3.27 1.88
CA GLY A 143 21.58 -3.53 3.22
C GLY A 143 20.35 -2.68 3.55
N PHE A 144 19.59 -2.21 2.54
CA PHE A 144 18.35 -1.48 2.78
C PHE A 144 17.28 -2.40 3.40
N PRO A 145 16.75 -2.10 4.60
CA PRO A 145 16.00 -3.07 5.41
C PRO A 145 14.55 -3.22 4.94
N VAL A 146 14.31 -3.85 3.80
CA VAL A 146 12.98 -3.95 3.19
C VAL A 146 12.19 -5.18 3.67
N THR A 147 10.89 -4.98 3.80
CA THR A 147 9.86 -6.02 3.86
C THR A 147 8.80 -5.72 2.80
N ILE A 148 8.49 -6.70 1.95
CA ILE A 148 7.51 -6.55 0.87
C ILE A 148 6.23 -7.30 1.27
N ILE A 149 5.08 -6.60 1.20
CA ILE A 149 3.77 -7.17 1.47
C ILE A 149 2.96 -7.14 0.17
N ARG A 150 2.39 -8.28 -0.22
CA ARG A 150 1.56 -8.43 -1.43
C ARG A 150 0.09 -8.67 -1.03
N PRO A 151 -0.67 -7.61 -0.71
CA PRO A 151 -2.08 -7.77 -0.39
C PRO A 151 -2.86 -8.23 -1.62
N SER A 152 -3.85 -9.10 -1.41
CA SER A 152 -4.84 -9.49 -2.39
C SER A 152 -6.01 -8.51 -2.38
N HIS A 153 -7.25 -9.00 -2.47
CA HIS A 153 -8.44 -8.15 -2.41
C HIS A 153 -8.52 -7.38 -1.09
N THR A 154 -8.60 -6.06 -1.19
CA THR A 154 -8.69 -5.16 -0.04
C THR A 154 -10.07 -4.52 0.03
N TYR A 155 -10.58 -4.36 1.23
CA TYR A 155 -11.88 -3.76 1.49
C TYR A 155 -11.86 -2.88 2.75
N CYS A 156 -12.84 -2.02 2.87
CA CYS A 156 -13.06 -1.19 4.06
C CYS A 156 -14.54 -0.83 4.15
N GLU A 157 -14.92 -0.05 5.14
CA GLU A 157 -16.32 0.39 5.33
C GLU A 157 -16.89 1.16 4.12
N ARG A 158 -16.04 1.62 3.21
CA ARG A 158 -16.42 2.39 2.00
C ARG A 158 -16.30 1.60 0.71
N ALA A 159 -15.69 0.43 0.74
CA ALA A 159 -15.43 -0.40 -0.43
C ALA A 159 -15.51 -1.88 -0.06
N VAL A 160 -16.55 -2.54 -0.50
CA VAL A 160 -16.76 -3.98 -0.28
C VAL A 160 -16.04 -4.81 -1.34
N PRO A 161 -15.61 -6.04 -1.03
CA PRO A 161 -14.82 -6.89 -1.93
C PRO A 161 -15.70 -7.58 -2.98
N LEU A 162 -16.53 -6.82 -3.69
CA LEU A 162 -17.39 -7.36 -4.76
C LEU A 162 -16.78 -7.05 -6.12
N SER A 163 -16.69 -8.06 -6.95
CA SER A 163 -15.82 -8.13 -8.09
C SER A 163 -16.13 -7.15 -9.23
N VAL A 164 -17.38 -6.88 -9.53
CA VAL A 164 -17.73 -6.01 -10.66
C VAL A 164 -18.62 -4.86 -10.21
N HIS A 165 -18.06 -3.66 -10.24
CA HIS A 165 -18.82 -2.45 -9.97
C HIS A 165 -18.43 -1.33 -10.94
N GLY A 166 -19.38 -0.44 -11.23
CA GLY A 166 -19.14 0.75 -12.04
C GLY A 166 -18.40 1.87 -11.26
N ARG A 167 -18.20 3.00 -11.93
CA ARG A 167 -17.52 4.19 -11.36
C ARG A 167 -18.15 4.75 -10.09
N LYS A 168 -19.42 4.41 -9.81
CA LYS A 168 -20.15 4.83 -8.60
C LYS A 168 -19.83 3.99 -7.36
N GLY A 169 -18.91 3.05 -7.48
CA GLY A 169 -18.40 2.23 -6.37
C GLY A 169 -19.21 0.99 -6.09
N SER A 170 -18.74 0.19 -5.15
CA SER A 170 -19.26 -1.14 -4.81
C SER A 170 -20.64 -1.13 -4.16
N TRP A 171 -21.10 -0.02 -3.59
CA TRP A 171 -22.44 0.09 -3.00
C TRP A 171 -23.56 -0.27 -3.97
N GLN A 172 -23.41 0.02 -5.27
CA GLN A 172 -24.41 -0.33 -6.28
C GLN A 172 -24.64 -1.85 -6.37
N VAL A 173 -23.63 -2.65 -6.13
CA VAL A 173 -23.72 -4.12 -6.12
C VAL A 173 -24.54 -4.58 -4.91
N LEU A 174 -24.22 -4.06 -3.72
CA LEU A 174 -24.97 -4.35 -2.50
C LEU A 174 -26.45 -3.94 -2.64
N LYS A 175 -26.70 -2.74 -3.14
CA LYS A 175 -28.07 -2.24 -3.38
C LYS A 175 -28.85 -3.17 -4.29
N ARG A 176 -28.26 -3.65 -5.39
CA ARG A 176 -28.91 -4.60 -6.29
C ARG A 176 -29.21 -5.93 -5.59
N MET A 177 -28.28 -6.45 -4.78
CA MET A 177 -28.50 -7.67 -3.99
C MET A 177 -29.67 -7.51 -3.01
N MET A 178 -29.71 -6.39 -2.27
CA MET A 178 -30.79 -6.08 -1.33
C MET A 178 -32.18 -5.96 -2.03
N GLU A 179 -32.16 -5.53 -3.30
CA GLU A 179 -33.39 -5.42 -4.14
C GLU A 179 -33.70 -6.73 -4.89
N GLY A 180 -32.98 -7.83 -4.63
CA GLY A 180 -33.15 -9.10 -5.34
C GLY A 180 -32.79 -9.07 -6.82
N LYS A 181 -32.01 -8.09 -7.26
CA LYS A 181 -31.57 -7.92 -8.65
C LYS A 181 -30.30 -8.69 -8.94
N PRO A 182 -30.14 -9.25 -10.15
CA PRO A 182 -28.91 -9.95 -10.54
C PRO A 182 -27.71 -9.01 -10.52
N VAL A 183 -26.56 -9.55 -10.13
CA VAL A 183 -25.26 -8.87 -10.14
C VAL A 183 -24.29 -9.59 -11.08
N ILE A 184 -23.36 -8.85 -11.64
CA ILE A 184 -22.32 -9.41 -12.52
C ILE A 184 -21.19 -9.95 -11.64
N ILE A 185 -20.76 -11.17 -11.91
CA ILE A 185 -19.59 -11.80 -11.28
C ILE A 185 -18.57 -12.14 -12.37
N HIS A 186 -17.31 -12.30 -11.97
CA HIS A 186 -16.23 -12.75 -12.88
C HIS A 186 -16.36 -14.26 -13.13
N GLY A 187 -16.27 -14.67 -14.41
CA GLY A 187 -16.29 -16.07 -14.81
C GLY A 187 -17.53 -16.80 -14.28
N ASP A 188 -17.31 -17.90 -13.61
CA ASP A 188 -18.33 -18.74 -12.95
C ASP A 188 -18.51 -18.38 -11.45
N GLY A 189 -17.84 -17.35 -10.97
CA GLY A 189 -17.86 -16.94 -9.56
C GLY A 189 -16.87 -17.67 -8.66
N SER A 190 -16.04 -18.56 -9.19
CA SER A 190 -15.01 -19.29 -8.42
C SER A 190 -13.69 -18.53 -8.32
N SER A 191 -13.49 -17.51 -9.15
CA SER A 191 -12.28 -16.69 -9.11
C SER A 191 -12.42 -15.53 -8.10
N LEU A 192 -11.54 -15.51 -7.14
CA LEU A 192 -11.33 -14.40 -6.18
C LEU A 192 -10.17 -13.51 -6.61
#